data_ecc529a0bf57d090c5c6aa46514721d9
#
_entry.id   ecc529a0bf57d090c5c6aa46514721d9
#
_cell.length_a   1.000
_cell.length_b   1.000
_cell.length_c   1.000
_cell.angle_alpha   90.00
_cell.angle_beta   90.00
_cell.angle_gamma   90.00
#
_symmetry.space_group_name_H-M   'P 1'
#
loop_
_entity.id
_entity.type
_entity.pdbx_description
1 polymer ?
#
loop_
_entity_poly.entity_id
_entity_poly.type
_entity_poly.pdbx_seq_one_letter_code
_entity_poly.pdbx_strand_id
1 'polypeptide(L)'
;TIFLQQGNPKENKKTIKRFNESELVKEIIIISSDEKFSSFENAKVVNCKNFKSSEAIKLIAKYSSTDFTLIIQSEKAVKPGQFCLDRFYQVAVNTNASMIYSDYNEEEKGKTIPHPVIDYQEGSLRDDFDFGEILFIKTEYLKKIAVDENGNFKFAGLYNLRLKLSQLGPLYRIPEYLYTI
;
A
#
# COMPACT_ATOMS: atom_id res chain seq x y z
N THR A 1 9.81 -0.27 3.48
CA THR A 1 9.74 -0.79 2.11
C THR A 1 8.42 -0.40 1.46
N ILE A 2 8.46 0.08 0.22
CA ILE A 2 7.26 0.49 -0.55
C ILE A 2 7.04 -0.50 -1.70
N PHE A 3 5.81 -0.93 -1.88
CA PHE A 3 5.39 -1.73 -3.03
C PHE A 3 4.38 -0.96 -3.88
N LEU A 4 4.63 -0.94 -5.19
CA LEU A 4 3.76 -0.32 -6.19
C LEU A 4 3.14 -1.39 -7.08
N GLN A 5 1.87 -1.25 -7.41
CA GLN A 5 1.32 -1.91 -8.59
C GLN A 5 1.94 -1.28 -9.85
N GLN A 6 2.31 -2.10 -10.83
CA GLN A 6 2.74 -1.58 -12.12
C GLN A 6 1.59 -0.84 -12.79
N GLY A 7 1.79 0.43 -13.04
CA GLY A 7 0.96 1.28 -13.89
C GLY A 7 1.71 1.72 -15.14
N ASN A 8 1.31 2.85 -15.71
CA ASN A 8 2.04 3.48 -16.80
C ASN A 8 3.47 3.85 -16.32
N PRO A 9 4.54 3.56 -17.08
CA PRO A 9 5.91 3.88 -16.69
C PRO A 9 6.15 5.33 -16.30
N LYS A 10 5.47 6.29 -16.94
CA LYS A 10 5.57 7.72 -16.59
C LYS A 10 4.98 8.01 -15.21
N GLU A 11 3.87 7.35 -14.85
CA GLU A 11 3.21 7.53 -13.55
C GLU A 11 4.03 6.86 -12.44
N ASN A 12 4.54 5.65 -12.68
CA ASN A 12 5.44 4.99 -11.75
C ASN A 12 6.71 5.83 -11.48
N LYS A 13 7.32 6.41 -12.54
CA LYS A 13 8.50 7.27 -12.39
C LYS A 13 8.22 8.49 -11.51
N LYS A 14 7.05 9.13 -11.67
CA LYS A 14 6.65 10.25 -10.83
C LYS A 14 6.48 9.85 -9.36
N THR A 15 5.82 8.73 -9.10
CA THR A 15 5.62 8.19 -7.75
C THR A 15 6.96 7.87 -7.09
N ILE A 16 7.81 7.08 -7.76
CA ILE A 16 9.10 6.64 -7.24
C ILE A 16 10.00 7.83 -6.91
N LYS A 17 10.10 8.82 -7.82
CA LYS A 17 10.90 10.02 -7.59
C LYS A 17 10.50 10.73 -6.29
N ARG A 18 9.20 10.89 -6.04
CA ARG A 18 8.67 11.62 -4.87
C ARG A 18 8.89 10.87 -3.57
N PHE A 19 8.69 9.55 -3.58
CA PHE A 19 8.91 8.76 -2.38
C PHE A 19 10.39 8.58 -2.04
N ASN A 20 11.28 8.54 -3.05
CA ASN A 20 12.73 8.49 -2.83
C ASN A 20 13.33 9.80 -2.25
N GLU A 21 12.58 10.89 -2.21
CA GLU A 21 12.99 12.13 -1.52
C GLU A 21 12.95 12.00 0.02
N SER A 22 12.29 10.95 0.55
CA SER A 22 12.19 10.72 2.00
C SER A 22 13.24 9.73 2.50
N GLU A 23 13.95 10.10 3.56
CA GLU A 23 14.91 9.21 4.26
C GLU A 23 14.25 8.00 4.94
N LEU A 24 12.93 8.02 5.15
CA LEU A 24 12.17 6.89 5.70
C LEU A 24 12.02 5.74 4.69
N VAL A 25 12.33 5.97 3.41
CA VAL A 25 12.19 4.97 2.36
C VAL A 25 13.51 4.24 2.13
N LYS A 26 13.55 2.96 2.50
CA LYS A 26 14.72 2.11 2.28
C LYS A 26 14.81 1.59 0.85
N GLU A 27 13.69 1.16 0.29
CA GLU A 27 13.62 0.61 -1.07
C GLU A 27 12.19 0.68 -1.62
N ILE A 28 12.09 0.72 -2.94
CA ILE A 28 10.82 0.69 -3.68
C ILE A 28 10.82 -0.52 -4.60
N ILE A 29 9.72 -1.26 -4.63
CA ILE A 29 9.55 -2.48 -5.40
C ILE A 29 8.27 -2.36 -6.23
N ILE A 30 8.39 -2.58 -7.55
CA ILE A 30 7.25 -2.66 -8.45
C ILE A 30 6.83 -4.12 -8.61
N ILE A 31 5.57 -4.41 -8.38
CA ILE A 31 4.97 -5.70 -8.71
C ILE A 31 4.38 -5.60 -10.12
N SER A 32 4.92 -6.38 -11.04
CA SER A 32 4.57 -6.36 -12.47
C SER A 32 3.91 -7.65 -12.90
N SER A 33 2.84 -7.53 -13.69
CA SER A 33 2.26 -8.68 -14.41
C SER A 33 2.90 -8.94 -15.78
N ASP A 34 3.75 -8.04 -16.25
CA ASP A 34 4.49 -8.19 -17.50
C ASP A 34 5.88 -8.77 -17.22
N GLU A 35 6.11 -10.01 -17.65
CA GLU A 35 7.40 -10.71 -17.49
C GLU A 35 8.55 -10.02 -18.23
N LYS A 36 8.26 -9.24 -19.26
CA LYS A 36 9.25 -8.45 -20.01
C LYS A 36 9.67 -7.20 -19.26
N PHE A 37 8.86 -6.75 -18.30
CA PHE A 37 9.17 -5.60 -17.45
C PHE A 37 10.04 -6.07 -16.28
N SER A 38 11.36 -6.14 -16.50
CA SER A 38 12.32 -6.75 -15.56
C SER A 38 13.19 -5.73 -14.82
N SER A 39 13.19 -4.46 -15.24
CA SER A 39 14.00 -3.41 -14.62
C SER A 39 13.30 -2.06 -14.67
N PHE A 40 13.54 -1.23 -13.66
CA PHE A 40 13.05 0.14 -13.59
C PHE A 40 14.05 1.02 -12.83
N GLU A 41 14.20 2.27 -13.25
CA GLU A 41 15.10 3.22 -12.61
C GLU A 41 14.70 3.47 -11.15
N ASN A 42 15.65 3.29 -10.23
CA ASN A 42 15.46 3.51 -8.78
C ASN A 42 14.37 2.64 -8.12
N ALA A 43 14.03 1.50 -8.70
CA ALA A 43 13.13 0.54 -8.11
C ALA A 43 13.49 -0.89 -8.54
N LYS A 44 13.26 -1.85 -7.65
CA LYS A 44 13.33 -3.27 -7.98
C LYS A 44 12.03 -3.70 -8.65
N VAL A 45 12.10 -4.63 -9.59
CA VAL A 45 10.91 -5.23 -10.20
C VAL A 45 10.78 -6.68 -9.76
N VAL A 46 9.57 -7.08 -9.41
CA VAL A 46 9.20 -8.45 -9.05
C VAL A 46 7.96 -8.82 -9.85
N ASN A 47 8.02 -9.94 -10.59
CA ASN A 47 6.91 -10.36 -11.42
C ASN A 47 5.89 -11.18 -10.62
N CYS A 48 4.62 -10.86 -10.80
CA CYS A 48 3.47 -11.56 -10.26
C CYS A 48 2.27 -11.35 -11.18
N LYS A 49 1.54 -12.42 -11.49
CA LYS A 49 0.41 -12.35 -12.44
C LYS A 49 -0.69 -11.38 -12.06
N ASN A 50 -0.91 -11.19 -10.77
CA ASN A 50 -1.95 -10.29 -10.27
C ASN A 50 -1.54 -9.67 -8.93
N PHE A 51 -1.47 -8.36 -8.87
CA PHE A 51 -1.14 -7.59 -7.67
C PHE A 51 -2.09 -7.87 -6.48
N LYS A 52 -3.35 -8.20 -6.76
CA LYS A 52 -4.38 -8.48 -5.74
C LYS A 52 -4.44 -9.95 -5.31
N SER A 53 -3.49 -10.79 -5.75
CA SER A 53 -3.47 -12.22 -5.45
C SER A 53 -2.79 -12.55 -4.12
N SER A 54 -3.03 -13.76 -3.60
CA SER A 54 -2.27 -14.31 -2.46
C SER A 54 -0.78 -14.45 -2.78
N GLU A 55 -0.44 -14.74 -4.04
CA GLU A 55 0.96 -14.79 -4.50
C GLU A 55 1.65 -13.44 -4.34
N ALA A 56 0.98 -12.34 -4.73
CA ALA A 56 1.51 -10.99 -4.53
C ALA A 56 1.74 -10.69 -3.05
N ILE A 57 0.81 -11.05 -2.17
CA ILE A 57 0.97 -10.85 -0.72
C ILE A 57 2.17 -11.62 -0.17
N LYS A 58 2.39 -12.85 -0.61
CA LYS A 58 3.58 -13.64 -0.23
C LYS A 58 4.88 -13.00 -0.72
N LEU A 59 4.89 -12.46 -1.94
CA LEU A 59 6.04 -11.74 -2.48
C LEU A 59 6.30 -10.42 -1.74
N ILE A 60 5.25 -9.64 -1.45
CA ILE A 60 5.34 -8.42 -0.64
C ILE A 60 5.94 -8.74 0.72
N ALA A 61 5.43 -9.73 1.43
CA ALA A 61 5.96 -10.16 2.72
C ALA A 61 7.41 -10.62 2.65
N LYS A 62 7.77 -11.40 1.61
CA LYS A 62 9.13 -11.90 1.37
C LYS A 62 10.15 -10.78 1.18
N TYR A 63 9.77 -9.74 0.44
CA TYR A 63 10.68 -8.64 0.11
C TYR A 63 10.60 -7.46 1.10
N SER A 64 9.66 -7.47 2.06
CA SER A 64 9.59 -6.44 3.11
C SER A 64 10.77 -6.56 4.07
N SER A 65 11.61 -5.51 4.14
CA SER A 65 12.87 -5.49 4.89
C SER A 65 12.91 -4.43 6.00
N THR A 66 11.79 -3.75 6.26
CA THR A 66 11.64 -2.68 7.27
C THR A 66 10.47 -3.00 8.20
N ASP A 67 10.37 -2.31 9.35
CA ASP A 67 9.32 -2.51 10.35
C ASP A 67 7.91 -2.29 9.80
N PHE A 68 7.80 -1.40 8.81
CA PHE A 68 6.54 -1.11 8.13
C PHE A 68 6.66 -1.30 6.62
N THR A 69 5.57 -1.76 6.03
CA THR A 69 5.40 -1.95 4.60
C THR A 69 4.29 -1.03 4.10
N LEU A 70 4.58 -0.25 3.07
CA LEU A 70 3.61 0.59 2.40
C LEU A 70 3.24 -0.03 1.06
N ILE A 71 1.95 -0.25 0.83
CA ILE A 71 1.41 -0.80 -0.42
C ILE A 71 0.63 0.30 -1.13
N ILE A 72 1.02 0.62 -2.37
CA ILE A 72 0.34 1.56 -3.23
C ILE A 72 -0.42 0.77 -4.30
N GLN A 73 -1.75 0.85 -4.26
CA GLN A 73 -2.65 0.11 -5.16
C GLN A 73 -2.92 0.86 -6.46
N SER A 74 -2.70 2.18 -6.47
CA SER A 74 -2.97 3.04 -7.61
C SER A 74 -2.05 2.76 -8.81
N GLU A 75 -2.63 2.68 -9.99
CA GLU A 75 -1.90 2.69 -11.26
C GLU A 75 -1.58 4.12 -11.74
N LYS A 76 -2.22 5.13 -11.14
CA LYS A 76 -1.92 6.55 -11.35
C LYS A 76 -0.73 6.97 -10.51
N ALA A 77 -0.13 8.12 -10.83
CA ALA A 77 0.91 8.70 -9.99
C ALA A 77 0.37 9.09 -8.62
N VAL A 78 1.07 8.65 -7.58
CA VAL A 78 0.79 9.06 -6.21
C VAL A 78 1.77 10.14 -5.79
N LYS A 79 1.22 11.25 -5.28
CA LYS A 79 1.97 12.41 -4.78
C LYS A 79 1.79 12.48 -3.27
N PRO A 80 2.81 12.07 -2.47
CA PRO A 80 2.76 12.27 -1.03
C PRO A 80 2.72 13.77 -0.72
N GLY A 81 1.92 14.15 0.26
CA GLY A 81 1.97 15.47 0.88
C GLY A 81 3.22 15.63 1.73
N GLN A 82 3.48 16.87 2.15
CA GLN A 82 4.55 17.14 3.11
C GLN A 82 4.27 16.34 4.40
N PHE A 83 5.30 15.67 4.93
CA PHE A 83 5.19 14.81 6.12
C PHE A 83 4.24 13.59 6.00
N CYS A 84 3.82 13.21 4.80
CA CYS A 84 2.94 12.06 4.59
C CYS A 84 3.47 10.79 5.28
N LEU A 85 4.70 10.39 5.00
CA LEU A 85 5.31 9.19 5.59
C LEU A 85 5.57 9.34 7.08
N ASP A 86 5.99 10.51 7.53
CA ASP A 86 6.19 10.82 8.96
C ASP A 86 4.89 10.63 9.73
N ARG A 87 3.78 11.11 9.16
CA ARG A 87 2.46 11.02 9.77
C ARG A 87 1.98 9.56 9.86
N PHE A 88 2.12 8.79 8.79
CA PHE A 88 1.83 7.36 8.82
C PHE A 88 2.67 6.65 9.89
N TYR A 89 3.98 6.91 9.93
CA TYR A 89 4.89 6.29 10.89
C TYR A 89 4.54 6.65 12.34
N GLN A 90 4.34 7.93 12.65
CA GLN A 90 4.00 8.40 14.00
C GLN A 90 2.70 7.76 14.51
N VAL A 91 1.66 7.72 13.67
CA VAL A 91 0.38 7.10 14.04
C VAL A 91 0.55 5.59 14.23
N ALA A 92 1.32 4.91 13.39
CA ALA A 92 1.60 3.48 13.52
C ALA A 92 2.26 3.12 14.84
N VAL A 93 3.28 3.89 15.23
CA VAL A 93 3.99 3.68 16.50
C VAL A 93 3.10 3.97 17.70
N ASN A 94 2.30 5.04 17.64
CA ASN A 94 1.48 5.47 18.77
C ASN A 94 0.21 4.63 19.00
N THR A 95 -0.38 4.08 17.93
CA THR A 95 -1.63 3.32 18.02
C THR A 95 -1.44 1.81 18.06
N ASN A 96 -0.24 1.32 17.75
CA ASN A 96 0.03 -0.11 17.55
C ASN A 96 -0.92 -0.77 16.53
N ALA A 97 -1.41 0.03 15.56
CA ALA A 97 -2.33 -0.45 14.54
C ALA A 97 -1.68 -1.52 13.64
N SER A 98 -2.47 -2.48 13.21
CA SER A 98 -2.03 -3.49 12.25
C SER A 98 -1.92 -2.93 10.83
N MET A 99 -2.83 -2.00 10.50
CA MET A 99 -2.84 -1.27 9.24
C MET A 99 -3.35 0.15 9.45
N ILE A 100 -2.77 1.09 8.72
CA ILE A 100 -3.17 2.49 8.70
C ILE A 100 -3.48 2.89 7.26
N TYR A 101 -4.48 3.73 7.10
CA TYR A 101 -4.89 4.34 5.85
C TYR A 101 -5.32 5.79 6.11
N SER A 102 -5.51 6.59 5.07
CA SER A 102 -5.86 8.00 5.22
C SER A 102 -6.79 8.49 4.14
N ASP A 103 -7.38 9.65 4.37
CA ASP A 103 -8.02 10.42 3.32
C ASP A 103 -6.98 10.82 2.27
N TYR A 104 -7.45 11.12 1.06
CA TYR A 104 -6.60 11.54 -0.04
C TYR A 104 -7.30 12.55 -0.94
N ASN A 105 -6.54 13.14 -1.83
CA ASN A 105 -7.09 14.00 -2.86
C ASN A 105 -7.00 13.30 -4.23
N GLU A 106 -7.96 13.60 -5.09
CA GLU A 106 -7.90 13.26 -6.51
C GLU A 106 -7.58 14.51 -7.32
N GLU A 107 -6.73 14.37 -8.36
CA GLU A 107 -6.47 15.44 -9.30
C GLU A 107 -7.24 15.18 -10.60
N GLU A 108 -8.29 15.98 -10.85
CA GLU A 108 -9.09 15.88 -12.05
C GLU A 108 -9.12 17.24 -12.78
N LYS A 109 -8.66 17.25 -14.05
CA LYS A 109 -8.66 18.46 -14.91
C LYS A 109 -8.02 19.69 -14.27
N GLY A 110 -6.93 19.46 -13.49
CA GLY A 110 -6.20 20.51 -12.78
C GLY A 110 -6.89 21.05 -11.52
N LYS A 111 -7.91 20.37 -11.04
CA LYS A 111 -8.57 20.66 -9.77
C LYS A 111 -8.28 19.55 -8.77
N THR A 112 -8.01 19.93 -7.55
CA THR A 112 -7.87 19.01 -6.43
C THR A 112 -9.23 18.77 -5.79
N ILE A 113 -9.68 17.52 -5.74
CA ILE A 113 -10.98 17.10 -5.19
C ILE A 113 -10.68 16.26 -3.94
N PRO A 114 -11.16 16.67 -2.76
CA PRO A 114 -11.03 15.86 -1.55
C PRO A 114 -11.78 14.53 -1.65
N HIS A 115 -11.14 13.44 -1.27
CA HIS A 115 -11.73 12.11 -1.18
C HIS A 115 -11.60 11.59 0.27
N PRO A 116 -12.56 11.90 1.15
CA PRO A 116 -12.58 11.35 2.49
C PRO A 116 -13.00 9.89 2.45
N VAL A 117 -12.24 9.03 3.14
CA VAL A 117 -12.64 7.65 3.40
C VAL A 117 -13.37 7.56 4.75
N ILE A 118 -13.94 6.41 5.08
CA ILE A 118 -14.66 6.22 6.35
C ILE A 118 -13.85 5.40 7.35
N ASP A 119 -14.17 5.55 8.64
CA ASP A 119 -13.57 4.73 9.68
C ASP A 119 -14.03 3.28 9.56
N TYR A 120 -13.08 2.36 9.65
CA TYR A 120 -13.38 0.95 9.72
C TYR A 120 -14.07 0.64 11.06
N GLN A 121 -15.16 -0.10 11.00
CA GLN A 121 -15.84 -0.66 12.16
C GLN A 121 -15.72 -2.18 12.11
N GLU A 122 -15.41 -2.80 13.23
CA GLU A 122 -15.28 -4.25 13.33
C GLU A 122 -16.54 -4.96 12.82
N GLY A 123 -16.35 -5.96 11.97
CA GLY A 123 -17.45 -6.67 11.32
C GLY A 123 -18.04 -5.98 10.07
N SER A 124 -17.62 -4.76 9.75
CA SER A 124 -18.12 -4.02 8.57
C SER A 124 -17.27 -4.20 7.31
N LEU A 125 -16.22 -5.04 7.36
CA LEU A 125 -15.32 -5.22 6.24
C LEU A 125 -16.04 -5.91 5.07
N ARG A 126 -16.30 -5.14 4.04
CA ARG A 126 -16.82 -5.61 2.75
C ARG A 126 -15.69 -5.60 1.72
N ASP A 127 -15.89 -6.28 0.60
CA ASP A 127 -14.93 -6.31 -0.51
C ASP A 127 -14.75 -4.95 -1.18
N ASP A 128 -15.80 -4.12 -1.15
CA ASP A 128 -15.84 -2.76 -1.69
C ASP A 128 -15.49 -1.65 -0.65
N PHE A 129 -15.06 -2.03 0.58
CA PHE A 129 -14.67 -1.03 1.57
C PHE A 129 -13.42 -0.25 1.09
N ASP A 130 -13.58 1.08 1.02
CA ASP A 130 -12.52 1.96 0.57
C ASP A 130 -11.53 2.31 1.70
N PHE A 131 -10.31 1.79 1.58
CA PHE A 131 -9.17 2.15 2.43
C PHE A 131 -8.24 3.16 1.75
N GLY A 132 -8.66 3.77 0.65
CA GLY A 132 -7.79 4.59 -0.19
C GLY A 132 -6.75 3.78 -0.96
N GLU A 133 -5.81 4.49 -1.57
CA GLU A 133 -4.81 3.89 -2.47
C GLU A 133 -3.51 3.50 -1.76
N ILE A 134 -3.32 3.94 -0.51
CA ILE A 134 -2.15 3.62 0.31
C ILE A 134 -2.56 2.82 1.54
N LEU A 135 -1.94 1.65 1.72
CA LEU A 135 -2.03 0.85 2.93
C LEU A 135 -0.66 0.84 3.62
N PHE A 136 -0.59 1.29 4.86
CA PHE A 136 0.62 1.27 5.68
C PHE A 136 0.48 0.18 6.74
N ILE A 137 1.29 -0.87 6.66
CA ILE A 137 1.07 -2.14 7.35
C ILE A 137 2.29 -2.46 8.22
N LYS A 138 2.06 -2.96 9.43
CA LYS A 138 3.09 -3.51 10.29
C LYS A 138 3.66 -4.79 9.67
N THR A 139 4.92 -4.78 9.28
CA THR A 139 5.55 -5.86 8.50
C THR A 139 5.51 -7.21 9.21
N GLU A 140 5.62 -7.25 10.54
CA GLU A 140 5.53 -8.50 11.29
C GLU A 140 4.18 -9.20 11.08
N TYR A 141 3.07 -8.45 11.06
CA TYR A 141 1.74 -9.02 10.82
C TYR A 141 1.56 -9.49 9.38
N LEU A 142 2.08 -8.69 8.44
CA LEU A 142 2.10 -9.08 7.03
C LEU A 142 2.83 -10.40 6.82
N LYS A 143 4.01 -10.57 7.42
CA LYS A 143 4.80 -11.80 7.35
C LYS A 143 4.09 -12.98 8.01
N LYS A 144 3.49 -12.77 9.19
CA LYS A 144 2.70 -13.81 9.87
C LYS A 144 1.54 -14.29 8.98
N ILE A 145 0.78 -13.36 8.41
CA ILE A 145 -0.34 -13.69 7.53
C ILE A 145 0.15 -14.45 6.29
N ALA A 146 1.26 -14.05 5.69
CA ALA A 146 1.80 -14.68 4.48
C ALA A 146 2.26 -16.12 4.70
N VAL A 147 2.76 -16.46 5.91
CA VAL A 147 3.13 -17.84 6.31
C VAL A 147 1.89 -18.71 6.50
N ASP A 148 0.87 -18.17 7.16
CA ASP A 148 -0.38 -18.88 7.47
C ASP A 148 -1.37 -18.90 6.30
N GLU A 149 -0.99 -18.33 5.13
CA GLU A 149 -1.85 -18.22 3.96
C GLU A 149 -1.90 -19.53 3.17
N ASN A 150 -2.94 -20.31 3.45
CA ASN A 150 -3.25 -21.56 2.71
C ASN A 150 -4.19 -21.31 1.52
N GLY A 151 -4.80 -20.12 1.41
CA GLY A 151 -5.67 -19.75 0.31
C GLY A 151 -4.89 -19.42 -0.96
N ASN A 152 -5.42 -19.84 -2.10
CA ASN A 152 -4.87 -19.48 -3.42
C ASN A 152 -5.83 -18.52 -4.13
N PHE A 153 -5.98 -17.33 -3.57
CA PHE A 153 -6.85 -16.30 -4.13
C PHE A 153 -6.19 -15.61 -5.32
N LYS A 154 -6.82 -15.70 -6.48
CA LYS A 154 -6.32 -15.02 -7.68
C LYS A 154 -6.56 -13.50 -7.64
N PHE A 155 -7.66 -13.04 -7.01
CA PHE A 155 -8.11 -11.64 -7.00
C PHE A 155 -8.42 -11.09 -5.61
N ALA A 156 -8.66 -11.95 -4.61
CA ALA A 156 -9.08 -11.56 -3.27
C ALA A 156 -7.95 -11.57 -2.23
N GLY A 157 -6.68 -11.61 -2.64
CA GLY A 157 -5.55 -11.65 -1.72
C GLY A 157 -5.45 -10.40 -0.85
N LEU A 158 -5.63 -9.21 -1.43
CA LEU A 158 -5.63 -7.95 -0.66
C LEU A 158 -6.85 -7.85 0.29
N TYR A 159 -8.02 -8.32 -0.13
CA TYR A 159 -9.19 -8.39 0.73
C TYR A 159 -8.92 -9.32 1.93
N ASN A 160 -8.44 -10.52 1.67
CA ASN A 160 -8.09 -11.49 2.71
C ASN A 160 -6.99 -10.96 3.65
N LEU A 161 -6.00 -10.25 3.12
CA LEU A 161 -4.98 -9.57 3.93
C LEU A 161 -5.62 -8.59 4.92
N ARG A 162 -6.50 -7.69 4.44
CA ARG A 162 -7.19 -6.70 5.27
C ARG A 162 -8.06 -7.37 6.33
N LEU A 163 -8.77 -8.44 5.98
CA LEU A 163 -9.58 -9.22 6.91
C LEU A 163 -8.72 -9.85 8.01
N LYS A 164 -7.57 -10.45 7.67
CA LYS A 164 -6.65 -11.02 8.66
C LYS A 164 -5.96 -9.95 9.52
N LEU A 165 -5.61 -8.81 8.94
CA LEU A 165 -5.05 -7.68 9.69
C LEU A 165 -6.03 -7.14 10.74
N SER A 166 -7.33 -7.07 10.43
CA SER A 166 -8.36 -6.61 11.38
C SER A 166 -8.49 -7.53 12.61
N GLN A 167 -8.08 -8.80 12.49
CA GLN A 167 -8.07 -9.76 13.60
C GLN A 167 -6.79 -9.67 14.46
N LEU A 168 -5.72 -9.08 13.92
CA LEU A 168 -4.44 -8.95 14.62
C LEU A 168 -4.26 -7.63 15.36
N GLY A 169 -5.03 -6.61 14.99
CA GLY A 169 -4.98 -5.30 15.61
C GLY A 169 -5.87 -4.28 14.91
N PRO A 170 -5.96 -3.05 15.45
CA PRO A 170 -6.79 -2.02 14.88
C PRO A 170 -6.43 -1.68 13.44
N LEU A 171 -7.44 -1.44 12.59
CA LEU A 171 -7.30 -0.76 11.31
C LEU A 171 -7.59 0.72 11.56
N TYR A 172 -6.59 1.58 11.45
CA TYR A 172 -6.69 2.97 11.89
C TYR A 172 -6.71 3.94 10.71
N ARG A 173 -7.74 4.80 10.64
CA ARG A 173 -7.82 5.89 9.68
C ARG A 173 -7.17 7.14 10.23
N ILE A 174 -6.36 7.81 9.40
CA ILE A 174 -5.91 9.18 9.64
C ILE A 174 -6.87 10.10 8.86
N PRO A 175 -7.69 10.92 9.53
CA PRO A 175 -8.64 11.81 8.87
C PRO A 175 -7.94 13.06 8.30
N GLU A 176 -6.89 12.85 7.54
CA GLU A 176 -6.05 13.87 6.91
C GLU A 176 -5.79 13.49 5.45
N TYR A 177 -5.81 14.46 4.54
CA TYR A 177 -5.50 14.25 3.12
C TYR A 177 -3.99 14.16 2.91
N LEU A 178 -3.42 12.97 3.14
CA LEU A 178 -1.97 12.79 3.18
C LEU A 178 -1.33 12.67 1.81
N TYR A 179 -2.09 12.38 0.75
CA TYR A 179 -1.56 12.22 -0.60
C TYR A 179 -2.60 12.60 -1.67
N THR A 180 -2.14 12.72 -2.91
CA THR A 180 -2.97 12.98 -4.11
C THR A 180 -2.69 11.94 -5.19
N ILE A 181 -3.75 11.53 -5.94
CA ILE A 181 -3.67 10.62 -7.09
C ILE A 181 -4.15 11.28 -8.38
#